data_736c4276e63c940280e97bb9103e6311
#
_entry.id   736c4276e63c940280e97bb9103e6311
#
_cell.length_a   1.000
_cell.length_b   1.000
_cell.length_c   1.000
_cell.angle_alpha   90.00
_cell.angle_beta   90.00
_cell.angle_gamma   90.00
#
_symmetry.space_group_name_H-M   'P 1'
#
loop_
_entity.id
_entity.type
_entity.pdbx_description
1 polymer ?
#
loop_
_entity_poly.entity_id
_entity_poly.type
_entity_poly.pdbx_seq_one_letter_code
_entity_poly.pdbx_strand_id
1 'polypeptide(L)'
;LQLLAEALNEQPEMDQKKIAVYLKHLGWESLAGITDLLGDIQHRQHRDAICNYLSDEGKNKVDLISRGIFDKRWFVVRNSAAILARIGDDKALNYLFKIVNHEEKRVRLAVVENLKNCTNLKALEILSKSVMDQDAEVREKAVHSIISYKGSEAFQVIEEVIQSEKFITFEYNDKKLLLEAYSILGGDKAVSFLTGLILKYNLFRNPARESQRLAAAEALAHNQSEKAEKALLALGSSWRMNIRSLATATLHKRRTLVYGEDNADNDR
;
A
#
# COMPACT_ATOMS: atom_id res chain seq x y z
N LEU A 1 -6.36 -4.87 34.31
CA LEU A 1 -5.84 -4.36 33.03
C LEU A 1 -5.48 -2.86 33.11
N GLN A 2 -6.23 -2.04 33.86
CA GLN A 2 -5.95 -0.61 34.02
C GLN A 2 -4.56 -0.35 34.58
N LEU A 3 -4.16 -1.07 35.65
CA LEU A 3 -2.80 -1.01 36.22
C LEU A 3 -1.70 -1.39 35.20
N LEU A 4 -2.02 -2.27 34.28
CA LEU A 4 -1.08 -2.62 33.19
C LEU A 4 -0.90 -1.45 32.23
N ALA A 5 -1.98 -0.73 31.86
CA ALA A 5 -1.87 0.45 31.01
C ALA A 5 -1.02 1.55 31.66
N GLU A 6 -1.25 1.81 32.95
CA GLU A 6 -0.49 2.78 33.73
C GLU A 6 1.01 2.41 33.72
N ALA A 7 1.35 1.16 34.07
CA ALA A 7 2.74 0.68 34.08
C ALA A 7 3.40 0.77 32.70
N LEU A 8 2.70 0.44 31.61
CA LEU A 8 3.21 0.52 30.24
C LEU A 8 3.42 1.97 29.79
N ASN A 9 2.60 2.91 30.27
CA ASN A 9 2.74 4.31 29.93
C ASN A 9 3.86 5.00 30.74
N GLU A 10 4.13 4.55 31.97
CA GLU A 10 5.21 5.05 32.80
C GLU A 10 6.60 4.52 32.40
N GLN A 11 6.68 3.38 31.73
CA GLN A 11 7.93 2.71 31.35
C GLN A 11 8.05 2.52 29.82
N PRO A 12 8.37 3.59 29.05
CA PRO A 12 8.45 3.52 27.59
C PRO A 12 9.45 2.50 27.06
N GLU A 13 10.50 2.20 27.82
CA GLU A 13 11.57 1.25 27.44
C GLU A 13 11.29 -0.20 27.86
N MET A 14 10.06 -0.51 28.31
CA MET A 14 9.74 -1.89 28.73
C MET A 14 9.91 -2.86 27.57
N ASP A 15 10.62 -3.97 27.84
CA ASP A 15 10.88 -5.01 26.84
C ASP A 15 9.58 -5.67 26.38
N GLN A 16 9.36 -5.67 25.04
CA GLN A 16 8.20 -6.28 24.41
C GLN A 16 8.02 -7.76 24.74
N LYS A 17 9.13 -8.50 24.97
CA LYS A 17 9.07 -9.91 25.39
C LYS A 17 8.46 -10.06 26.77
N LYS A 18 8.77 -9.15 27.69
CA LYS A 18 8.18 -9.16 29.05
C LYS A 18 6.69 -8.88 28.99
N ILE A 19 6.27 -7.95 28.13
CA ILE A 19 4.83 -7.67 27.88
C ILE A 19 4.14 -8.95 27.40
N ALA A 20 4.68 -9.62 26.37
CA ALA A 20 4.08 -10.83 25.82
C ALA A 20 3.99 -11.97 26.86
N VAL A 21 5.04 -12.15 27.68
CA VAL A 21 5.05 -13.15 28.76
C VAL A 21 3.96 -12.83 29.79
N TYR A 22 3.83 -11.58 30.21
CA TYR A 22 2.79 -11.17 31.17
C TYR A 22 1.38 -11.43 30.61
N LEU A 23 1.14 -11.04 29.34
CA LEU A 23 -0.16 -11.22 28.70
C LEU A 23 -0.56 -12.70 28.59
N LYS A 24 0.40 -13.62 28.38
CA LYS A 24 0.15 -15.07 28.36
C LYS A 24 -0.39 -15.59 29.70
N HIS A 25 0.00 -15.01 30.81
CA HIS A 25 -0.49 -15.40 32.14
C HIS A 25 -1.94 -14.95 32.40
N LEU A 26 -2.44 -13.95 31.66
CA LEU A 26 -3.82 -13.46 31.80
C LEU A 26 -4.88 -14.41 31.20
N GLY A 27 -4.45 -15.34 30.36
CA GLY A 27 -5.31 -16.31 29.70
C GLY A 27 -6.20 -15.70 28.61
N TRP A 28 -6.81 -16.57 27.82
CA TRP A 28 -7.61 -16.20 26.63
C TRP A 28 -8.88 -15.44 26.97
N GLU A 29 -9.43 -15.59 28.17
CA GLU A 29 -10.64 -14.89 28.63
C GLU A 29 -10.43 -13.37 28.67
N SER A 30 -9.16 -12.94 28.82
CA SER A 30 -8.76 -11.55 28.87
C SER A 30 -8.60 -10.90 27.50
N LEU A 31 -8.68 -11.65 26.37
CA LEU A 31 -8.41 -11.11 25.02
C LEU A 31 -9.25 -9.88 24.67
N ALA A 32 -10.56 -9.91 25.02
CA ALA A 32 -11.44 -8.76 24.77
C ALA A 32 -11.01 -7.54 25.56
N GLY A 33 -10.70 -7.71 26.85
CA GLY A 33 -10.24 -6.62 27.72
C GLY A 33 -8.85 -6.08 27.30
N ILE A 34 -7.96 -6.97 26.78
CA ILE A 34 -6.65 -6.55 26.25
C ILE A 34 -6.82 -5.74 24.96
N THR A 35 -7.84 -6.06 24.13
CA THR A 35 -8.17 -5.25 22.94
C THR A 35 -8.64 -3.85 23.33
N ASP A 36 -9.47 -3.74 24.38
CA ASP A 36 -9.91 -2.44 24.92
C ASP A 36 -8.74 -1.62 25.50
N LEU A 37 -7.81 -2.29 26.20
CA LEU A 37 -6.62 -1.69 26.77
C LEU A 37 -5.75 -0.96 25.72
N LEU A 38 -5.72 -1.44 24.48
CA LEU A 38 -4.95 -0.80 23.41
C LEU A 38 -5.31 0.67 23.18
N GLY A 39 -6.53 1.09 23.56
CA GLY A 39 -6.97 2.48 23.48
C GLY A 39 -6.23 3.40 24.45
N ASP A 40 -5.78 2.86 25.58
CA ASP A 40 -5.17 3.60 26.70
C ASP A 40 -3.63 3.60 26.64
N ILE A 41 -3.01 2.80 25.75
CA ILE A 41 -1.56 2.71 25.61
C ILE A 41 -1.02 3.86 24.75
N GLN A 42 -0.13 4.68 25.30
CA GLN A 42 0.47 5.84 24.62
C GLN A 42 1.63 5.45 23.71
N HIS A 43 2.46 4.49 24.09
CA HIS A 43 3.67 4.11 23.36
C HIS A 43 3.36 3.13 22.22
N ARG A 44 3.73 3.52 20.98
CA ARG A 44 3.50 2.71 19.77
C ARG A 44 4.08 1.30 19.89
N GLN A 45 5.32 1.18 20.39
CA GLN A 45 6.00 -0.11 20.54
C GLN A 45 5.26 -1.09 21.47
N HIS A 46 4.62 -0.58 22.53
CA HIS A 46 3.81 -1.40 23.43
C HIS A 46 2.50 -1.83 22.77
N ARG A 47 1.85 -0.92 22.01
CA ARG A 47 0.67 -1.30 21.21
C ARG A 47 0.99 -2.38 20.19
N ASP A 48 2.14 -2.26 19.50
CA ASP A 48 2.57 -3.27 18.53
C ASP A 48 2.85 -4.63 19.18
N ALA A 49 3.48 -4.67 20.36
CA ALA A 49 3.69 -5.89 21.14
C ALA A 49 2.37 -6.55 21.54
N ILE A 50 1.40 -5.76 22.02
CA ILE A 50 0.07 -6.26 22.39
C ILE A 50 -0.68 -6.76 21.15
N CYS A 51 -0.64 -6.02 20.04
CA CYS A 51 -1.28 -6.46 18.78
C CYS A 51 -0.67 -7.75 18.25
N ASN A 52 0.66 -7.93 18.34
CA ASN A 52 1.32 -9.18 17.94
C ASN A 52 0.84 -10.36 18.82
N TYR A 53 0.83 -10.18 20.14
CA TYR A 53 0.29 -11.16 21.06
C TYR A 53 -1.16 -11.54 20.74
N LEU A 54 -2.03 -10.52 20.57
CA LEU A 54 -3.44 -10.76 20.25
C LEU A 54 -3.63 -11.44 18.87
N SER A 55 -2.75 -11.16 17.92
CA SER A 55 -2.80 -11.82 16.60
C SER A 55 -2.42 -13.29 16.70
N ASP A 56 -1.41 -13.64 17.51
CA ASP A 56 -0.96 -15.02 17.68
C ASP A 56 -1.97 -15.87 18.44
N GLU A 57 -2.44 -15.38 19.59
CA GLU A 57 -3.42 -16.09 20.43
C GLU A 57 -4.85 -16.06 19.82
N GLY A 58 -5.15 -15.05 19.01
CA GLY A 58 -6.46 -14.84 18.39
C GLY A 58 -6.75 -15.68 17.16
N LYS A 59 -5.74 -16.37 16.57
CA LYS A 59 -5.90 -17.18 15.33
C LYS A 59 -7.11 -18.13 15.37
N ASN A 60 -7.31 -18.78 16.51
CA ASN A 60 -8.44 -19.69 16.70
C ASN A 60 -9.70 -19.03 17.32
N LYS A 61 -9.68 -17.69 17.48
CA LYS A 61 -10.71 -16.92 18.20
C LYS A 61 -11.08 -15.62 17.47
N VAL A 62 -11.03 -15.65 16.15
CA VAL A 62 -11.30 -14.49 15.27
C VAL A 62 -12.63 -13.82 15.60
N ASP A 63 -13.69 -14.60 15.93
CA ASP A 63 -15.00 -14.04 16.30
C ASP A 63 -14.96 -13.17 17.57
N LEU A 64 -14.06 -13.47 18.49
CA LEU A 64 -13.92 -12.66 19.71
C LEU A 64 -13.32 -11.30 19.39
N ILE A 65 -12.24 -11.30 18.60
CA ILE A 65 -11.54 -10.06 18.17
C ILE A 65 -12.44 -9.24 17.24
N SER A 66 -13.20 -9.92 16.35
CA SER A 66 -14.08 -9.23 15.40
C SER A 66 -15.23 -8.46 16.05
N ARG A 67 -15.57 -8.72 17.32
CA ARG A 67 -16.55 -7.90 18.04
C ARG A 67 -16.14 -6.44 18.10
N GLY A 68 -14.85 -6.17 18.21
CA GLY A 68 -14.32 -4.81 18.28
C GLY A 68 -14.51 -3.99 17.00
N ILE A 69 -14.73 -4.62 15.82
CA ILE A 69 -14.99 -3.83 14.59
C ILE A 69 -16.40 -3.22 14.57
N PHE A 70 -17.27 -3.60 15.48
CA PHE A 70 -18.62 -3.04 15.64
C PHE A 70 -18.73 -2.07 16.84
N ASP A 71 -17.60 -1.74 17.48
CA ASP A 71 -17.57 -0.79 18.60
C ASP A 71 -17.83 0.64 18.11
N LYS A 72 -18.45 1.47 18.94
CA LYS A 72 -18.69 2.89 18.64
C LYS A 72 -17.40 3.73 18.71
N ARG A 73 -16.39 3.26 19.43
CA ARG A 73 -15.10 3.92 19.60
C ARG A 73 -14.19 3.57 18.43
N TRP A 74 -13.93 4.49 17.53
CA TRP A 74 -13.11 4.27 16.33
C TRP A 74 -11.73 3.65 16.63
N PHE A 75 -11.12 3.96 17.78
CA PHE A 75 -9.81 3.40 18.13
C PHE A 75 -9.87 1.90 18.48
N VAL A 76 -10.99 1.41 19.01
CA VAL A 76 -11.24 -0.02 19.22
C VAL A 76 -11.40 -0.70 17.86
N VAL A 77 -12.18 -0.12 16.95
CA VAL A 77 -12.34 -0.61 15.58
C VAL A 77 -10.99 -0.68 14.87
N ARG A 78 -10.19 0.39 14.93
CA ARG A 78 -8.85 0.45 14.34
C ARG A 78 -7.93 -0.65 14.88
N ASN A 79 -7.90 -0.84 16.20
CA ASN A 79 -7.03 -1.84 16.82
C ASN A 79 -7.45 -3.26 16.45
N SER A 80 -8.76 -3.55 16.48
CA SER A 80 -9.32 -4.83 16.04
C SER A 80 -9.03 -5.09 14.57
N ALA A 81 -9.13 -4.07 13.71
CA ALA A 81 -8.78 -4.15 12.30
C ALA A 81 -7.30 -4.53 12.10
N ALA A 82 -6.39 -3.89 12.85
CA ALA A 82 -4.96 -4.19 12.78
C ALA A 82 -4.65 -5.65 13.21
N ILE A 83 -5.31 -6.14 14.24
CA ILE A 83 -5.14 -7.53 14.72
C ILE A 83 -5.69 -8.52 13.68
N LEU A 84 -6.90 -8.29 13.16
CA LEU A 84 -7.50 -9.14 12.13
C LEU A 84 -6.67 -9.19 10.85
N ALA A 85 -6.09 -8.05 10.43
CA ALA A 85 -5.21 -8.00 9.27
C ALA A 85 -3.92 -8.81 9.46
N ARG A 86 -3.36 -8.81 10.68
CA ARG A 86 -2.18 -9.61 11.03
C ARG A 86 -2.49 -11.11 11.11
N ILE A 87 -3.69 -11.50 11.56
CA ILE A 87 -4.16 -12.89 11.49
C ILE A 87 -4.25 -13.33 10.03
N GLY A 88 -4.88 -12.54 9.16
CA GLY A 88 -4.86 -12.67 7.71
C GLY A 88 -5.50 -13.95 7.16
N ASP A 89 -6.23 -14.72 7.96
CA ASP A 89 -6.99 -15.87 7.47
C ASP A 89 -8.31 -15.41 6.79
N ASP A 90 -8.95 -16.31 6.08
CA ASP A 90 -10.17 -16.02 5.33
C ASP A 90 -11.27 -15.41 6.20
N LYS A 91 -11.38 -15.85 7.45
CA LYS A 91 -12.41 -15.39 8.37
C LYS A 91 -12.12 -13.96 8.84
N ALA A 92 -10.88 -13.66 9.22
CA ALA A 92 -10.44 -12.33 9.61
C ALA A 92 -10.62 -11.34 8.46
N LEU A 93 -10.22 -11.72 7.23
CA LEU A 93 -10.35 -10.89 6.04
C LEU A 93 -11.82 -10.62 5.68
N ASN A 94 -12.74 -11.58 5.88
CA ASN A 94 -14.16 -11.33 5.71
C ASN A 94 -14.70 -10.26 6.68
N TYR A 95 -14.18 -10.18 7.88
CA TYR A 95 -14.52 -9.09 8.82
C TYR A 95 -13.92 -7.76 8.38
N LEU A 96 -12.68 -7.72 7.93
CA LEU A 96 -12.04 -6.51 7.42
C LEU A 96 -12.76 -5.93 6.21
N PHE A 97 -13.26 -6.79 5.32
CA PHE A 97 -14.03 -6.36 4.16
C PHE A 97 -15.29 -5.56 4.53
N LYS A 98 -15.88 -5.79 5.71
CA LYS A 98 -17.05 -5.02 6.19
C LYS A 98 -16.70 -3.59 6.58
N ILE A 99 -15.45 -3.31 6.95
CA ILE A 99 -15.00 -2.01 7.45
C ILE A 99 -14.03 -1.31 6.50
N VAL A 100 -13.82 -1.82 5.29
CA VAL A 100 -12.93 -1.20 4.29
C VAL A 100 -13.34 0.23 3.95
N ASN A 101 -14.63 0.55 4.01
CA ASN A 101 -15.21 1.87 3.78
C ASN A 101 -15.64 2.57 5.09
N HIS A 102 -15.01 2.26 6.23
CA HIS A 102 -15.35 2.88 7.50
C HIS A 102 -15.22 4.41 7.42
N GLU A 103 -16.12 5.17 8.08
CA GLU A 103 -16.13 6.63 8.04
C GLU A 103 -14.81 7.26 8.53
N GLU A 104 -14.23 6.68 9.60
CA GLU A 104 -12.98 7.17 10.18
C GLU A 104 -11.76 6.73 9.33
N LYS A 105 -11.03 7.70 8.78
CA LYS A 105 -9.81 7.50 7.97
C LYS A 105 -8.77 6.59 8.66
N ARG A 106 -8.56 6.78 9.97
CA ARG A 106 -7.56 6.02 10.74
C ARG A 106 -7.86 4.53 10.83
N VAL A 107 -9.15 4.15 10.73
CA VAL A 107 -9.56 2.75 10.61
C VAL A 107 -9.19 2.21 9.24
N ARG A 108 -9.52 2.93 8.17
CA ARG A 108 -9.19 2.52 6.80
C ARG A 108 -7.67 2.40 6.59
N LEU A 109 -6.88 3.34 7.12
CA LEU A 109 -5.41 3.25 7.11
C LEU A 109 -4.92 2.00 7.84
N ALA A 110 -5.46 1.69 9.02
CA ALA A 110 -5.06 0.49 9.76
C ALA A 110 -5.33 -0.80 8.98
N VAL A 111 -6.42 -0.86 8.21
CA VAL A 111 -6.69 -2.00 7.32
C VAL A 111 -5.59 -2.13 6.28
N VAL A 112 -5.33 -1.09 5.48
CA VAL A 112 -4.40 -1.18 4.35
C VAL A 112 -2.94 -1.36 4.77
N GLU A 113 -2.49 -0.71 5.84
CA GLU A 113 -1.11 -0.81 6.33
C GLU A 113 -0.78 -2.19 6.90
N ASN A 114 -1.73 -2.82 7.61
CA ASN A 114 -1.49 -4.13 8.22
C ASN A 114 -1.68 -5.28 7.23
N LEU A 115 -2.31 -5.06 6.06
CA LEU A 115 -2.41 -6.06 4.99
C LEU A 115 -1.14 -6.15 4.12
N LYS A 116 -0.18 -5.26 4.27
CA LYS A 116 1.05 -5.20 3.46
C LYS A 116 1.80 -6.55 3.35
N ASN A 117 1.79 -7.35 4.41
CA ASN A 117 2.50 -8.65 4.45
C ASN A 117 1.54 -9.85 4.36
N CYS A 118 0.26 -9.60 4.10
CA CYS A 118 -0.73 -10.67 3.97
C CYS A 118 -0.62 -11.30 2.58
N THR A 119 -0.42 -12.61 2.53
CA THR A 119 -0.29 -13.37 1.26
C THR A 119 -1.61 -13.97 0.77
N ASN A 120 -2.70 -13.76 1.47
CA ASN A 120 -4.01 -14.25 1.09
C ASN A 120 -4.62 -13.39 -0.02
N LEU A 121 -5.17 -14.01 -1.06
CA LEU A 121 -5.80 -13.32 -2.20
C LEU A 121 -6.94 -12.38 -1.81
N LYS A 122 -7.71 -12.70 -0.75
CA LYS A 122 -8.74 -11.80 -0.23
C LYS A 122 -8.19 -10.46 0.26
N ALA A 123 -6.93 -10.42 0.68
CA ALA A 123 -6.29 -9.16 1.04
C ALA A 123 -6.15 -8.24 -0.18
N LEU A 124 -5.83 -8.78 -1.36
CA LEU A 124 -5.79 -8.01 -2.60
C LEU A 124 -7.17 -7.45 -2.98
N GLU A 125 -8.25 -8.18 -2.74
CA GLU A 125 -9.62 -7.68 -2.97
C GLU A 125 -9.94 -6.48 -2.06
N ILE A 126 -9.54 -6.53 -0.78
CA ILE A 126 -9.69 -5.40 0.15
C ILE A 126 -8.84 -4.21 -0.30
N LEU A 127 -7.58 -4.44 -0.66
CA LEU A 127 -6.65 -3.41 -1.12
C LEU A 127 -7.12 -2.77 -2.44
N SER A 128 -7.65 -3.55 -3.38
CA SER A 128 -8.23 -3.06 -4.64
C SER A 128 -9.34 -2.03 -4.40
N LYS A 129 -10.23 -2.29 -3.42
CA LYS A 129 -11.25 -1.30 -3.04
C LYS A 129 -10.64 -0.04 -2.46
N SER A 130 -9.59 -0.19 -1.63
CA SER A 130 -8.91 0.93 -0.97
C SER A 130 -8.10 1.81 -1.93
N VAL A 131 -7.72 1.30 -3.11
CA VAL A 131 -7.12 2.12 -4.19
C VAL A 131 -8.09 3.20 -4.69
N MET A 132 -9.38 2.99 -4.51
CA MET A 132 -10.46 3.94 -4.87
C MET A 132 -10.96 4.77 -3.69
N ASP A 133 -10.25 4.78 -2.56
CA ASP A 133 -10.64 5.53 -1.36
C ASP A 133 -10.74 7.04 -1.64
N GLN A 134 -11.63 7.71 -0.92
CA GLN A 134 -11.78 9.17 -1.01
C GLN A 134 -10.52 9.93 -0.53
N ASP A 135 -9.73 9.33 0.37
CA ASP A 135 -8.54 9.94 0.95
C ASP A 135 -7.28 9.48 0.22
N ALA A 136 -6.44 10.45 -0.19
CA ALA A 136 -5.23 10.19 -0.97
C ALA A 136 -4.19 9.32 -0.23
N GLU A 137 -4.06 9.50 1.09
CA GLU A 137 -3.11 8.71 1.88
C GLU A 137 -3.54 7.24 1.98
N VAL A 138 -4.85 6.96 2.08
CA VAL A 138 -5.38 5.59 2.06
C VAL A 138 -5.11 4.94 0.70
N ARG A 139 -5.36 5.67 -0.40
CA ARG A 139 -5.04 5.18 -1.77
C ARG A 139 -3.55 4.86 -1.91
N GLU A 140 -2.68 5.79 -1.48
CA GLU A 140 -1.22 5.61 -1.52
C GLU A 140 -0.77 4.36 -0.75
N LYS A 141 -1.22 4.20 0.49
CA LYS A 141 -0.89 3.03 1.31
C LYS A 141 -1.42 1.73 0.74
N ALA A 142 -2.61 1.74 0.13
CA ALA A 142 -3.18 0.57 -0.54
C ALA A 142 -2.31 0.13 -1.72
N VAL A 143 -1.89 1.07 -2.59
CA VAL A 143 -1.02 0.77 -3.73
C VAL A 143 0.34 0.23 -3.27
N HIS A 144 0.97 0.84 -2.26
CA HIS A 144 2.22 0.33 -1.70
C HIS A 144 2.08 -1.08 -1.11
N SER A 145 0.94 -1.37 -0.48
CA SER A 145 0.65 -2.71 0.04
C SER A 145 0.48 -3.73 -1.09
N ILE A 146 -0.17 -3.36 -2.20
CA ILE A 146 -0.28 -4.20 -3.40
C ILE A 146 1.10 -4.46 -4.03
N ILE A 147 1.97 -3.44 -4.16
CA ILE A 147 3.33 -3.61 -4.68
C ILE A 147 4.13 -4.63 -3.84
N SER A 148 3.90 -4.65 -2.53
CA SER A 148 4.59 -5.57 -1.62
C SER A 148 4.08 -7.01 -1.70
N TYR A 149 2.93 -7.24 -2.34
CA TYR A 149 2.35 -8.57 -2.52
C TYR A 149 3.17 -9.38 -3.54
N LYS A 150 3.55 -10.60 -3.14
CA LYS A 150 4.37 -11.49 -3.98
C LYS A 150 3.47 -12.42 -4.81
N GLY A 151 2.99 -11.92 -5.95
CA GLY A 151 2.16 -12.73 -6.86
C GLY A 151 1.78 -11.96 -8.12
N SER A 152 1.44 -12.70 -9.18
CA SER A 152 1.00 -12.15 -10.48
C SER A 152 -0.35 -11.42 -10.37
N GLU A 153 -1.12 -11.75 -9.35
CA GLU A 153 -2.46 -11.20 -9.07
C GLU A 153 -2.39 -9.73 -8.71
N ALA A 154 -1.31 -9.30 -8.04
CA ALA A 154 -1.07 -7.88 -7.74
C ALA A 154 -1.01 -7.03 -9.02
N PHE A 155 -0.36 -7.54 -10.05
CA PHE A 155 -0.31 -6.87 -11.36
C PHE A 155 -1.70 -6.74 -11.97
N GLN A 156 -2.52 -7.81 -11.94
CA GLN A 156 -3.87 -7.80 -12.48
C GLN A 156 -4.76 -6.78 -11.78
N VAL A 157 -4.68 -6.67 -10.44
CA VAL A 157 -5.43 -5.67 -9.67
C VAL A 157 -5.08 -4.25 -10.12
N ILE A 158 -3.81 -3.92 -10.28
CA ILE A 158 -3.40 -2.58 -10.74
C ILE A 158 -3.82 -2.37 -12.21
N GLU A 159 -3.71 -3.39 -13.05
CA GLU A 159 -4.11 -3.34 -14.46
C GLU A 159 -5.60 -3.03 -14.60
N GLU A 160 -6.47 -3.69 -13.84
CA GLU A 160 -7.92 -3.42 -13.82
C GLU A 160 -8.23 -1.97 -13.43
N VAL A 161 -7.51 -1.43 -12.44
CA VAL A 161 -7.67 -0.03 -12.02
C VAL A 161 -7.31 0.94 -13.12
N ILE A 162 -6.15 0.77 -13.77
CA ILE A 162 -5.70 1.70 -14.83
C ILE A 162 -6.47 1.57 -16.15
N GLN A 163 -7.15 0.45 -16.38
CA GLN A 163 -8.03 0.23 -17.52
C GLN A 163 -9.46 0.74 -17.26
N SER A 164 -9.81 1.05 -16.00
CA SER A 164 -11.13 1.55 -15.65
C SER A 164 -11.37 2.97 -16.21
N GLU A 165 -12.64 3.28 -16.52
CA GLU A 165 -13.02 4.64 -16.95
C GLU A 165 -12.68 5.72 -15.90
N LYS A 166 -12.68 5.35 -14.62
CA LYS A 166 -12.35 6.26 -13.52
C LYS A 166 -10.89 6.70 -13.52
N PHE A 167 -9.97 5.90 -14.08
CA PHE A 167 -8.55 6.23 -14.07
C PHE A 167 -8.24 7.58 -14.73
N ILE A 168 -8.97 7.96 -15.79
CA ILE A 168 -8.74 9.24 -16.47
C ILE A 168 -9.08 10.44 -15.57
N THR A 169 -9.97 10.27 -14.61
CA THR A 169 -10.42 11.32 -13.68
C THR A 169 -9.50 11.51 -12.47
N PHE A 170 -8.57 10.59 -12.23
CA PHE A 170 -7.63 10.70 -11.12
C PHE A 170 -6.72 11.92 -11.25
N GLU A 171 -6.31 12.47 -10.12
CA GLU A 171 -5.28 13.50 -10.05
C GLU A 171 -3.92 12.98 -10.52
N TYR A 172 -2.99 13.89 -10.85
CA TYR A 172 -1.67 13.51 -11.37
C TYR A 172 -0.91 12.55 -10.44
N ASN A 173 -0.90 12.81 -9.14
CA ASN A 173 -0.17 11.99 -8.17
C ASN A 173 -0.71 10.56 -8.08
N ASP A 174 -2.04 10.39 -8.13
CA ASP A 174 -2.64 9.05 -8.15
C ASP A 174 -2.33 8.31 -9.45
N LYS A 175 -2.40 9.00 -10.61
CA LYS A 175 -2.01 8.42 -11.90
C LYS A 175 -0.56 7.97 -11.92
N LYS A 176 0.33 8.81 -11.41
CA LYS A 176 1.75 8.53 -11.31
C LYS A 176 2.00 7.29 -10.44
N LEU A 177 1.44 7.27 -9.24
CA LEU A 177 1.57 6.15 -8.30
C LEU A 177 1.08 4.82 -8.90
N LEU A 178 -0.08 4.83 -9.55
CA LEU A 178 -0.66 3.63 -10.17
C LEU A 178 0.14 3.14 -11.37
N LEU A 179 0.63 4.04 -12.22
CA LEU A 179 1.47 3.66 -13.37
C LEU A 179 2.86 3.20 -12.94
N GLU A 180 3.43 3.77 -11.86
CA GLU A 180 4.66 3.27 -11.24
C GLU A 180 4.46 1.86 -10.69
N ALA A 181 3.35 1.61 -9.95
CA ALA A 181 3.00 0.28 -9.47
C ALA A 181 2.84 -0.73 -10.62
N TYR A 182 2.14 -0.33 -11.70
CA TYR A 182 1.98 -1.14 -12.90
C TYR A 182 3.32 -1.47 -13.55
N SER A 183 4.22 -0.51 -13.61
CA SER A 183 5.57 -0.66 -14.16
C SER A 183 6.42 -1.62 -13.35
N ILE A 184 6.41 -1.48 -12.02
CA ILE A 184 7.18 -2.32 -11.08
C ILE A 184 6.69 -3.77 -11.12
N LEU A 185 5.38 -3.97 -11.03
CA LEU A 185 4.79 -5.31 -10.97
C LEU A 185 4.80 -6.02 -12.32
N GLY A 186 4.65 -5.27 -13.42
CA GLY A 186 4.54 -5.81 -14.76
C GLY A 186 5.87 -6.02 -15.48
N GLY A 187 6.94 -5.32 -15.07
CA GLY A 187 8.24 -5.39 -15.75
C GLY A 187 8.09 -5.19 -17.26
N ASP A 188 8.57 -6.15 -18.04
CA ASP A 188 8.48 -6.14 -19.52
C ASP A 188 7.06 -6.03 -20.08
N LYS A 189 6.06 -6.59 -19.37
CA LYS A 189 4.66 -6.56 -19.81
C LYS A 189 4.09 -5.13 -19.79
N ALA A 190 4.53 -4.31 -18.84
CA ALA A 190 4.07 -2.94 -18.68
C ALA A 190 4.57 -1.99 -19.78
N VAL A 191 5.75 -2.26 -20.36
CA VAL A 191 6.46 -1.33 -21.26
C VAL A 191 5.61 -0.91 -22.46
N SER A 192 4.96 -1.84 -23.11
CA SER A 192 4.18 -1.55 -24.33
C SER A 192 3.00 -0.64 -24.06
N PHE A 193 2.30 -0.84 -22.95
CA PHE A 193 1.18 0.00 -22.54
C PHE A 193 1.66 1.41 -22.18
N LEU A 194 2.70 1.54 -21.35
CA LEU A 194 3.28 2.82 -20.93
C LEU A 194 3.79 3.62 -22.13
N THR A 195 4.50 2.96 -23.07
CA THR A 195 4.95 3.56 -24.32
C THR A 195 3.76 4.05 -25.15
N GLY A 196 2.69 3.28 -25.22
CA GLY A 196 1.44 3.65 -25.88
C GLY A 196 0.81 4.93 -25.31
N LEU A 197 0.81 5.09 -23.99
CA LEU A 197 0.33 6.31 -23.33
C LEU A 197 1.19 7.54 -23.69
N ILE A 198 2.52 7.38 -23.78
CA ILE A 198 3.43 8.45 -24.18
C ILE A 198 3.20 8.86 -25.63
N LEU A 199 3.02 7.89 -26.53
CA LEU A 199 2.83 8.13 -27.95
C LEU A 199 1.44 8.63 -28.33
N LYS A 200 0.45 8.43 -27.48
CA LYS A 200 -0.94 8.79 -27.75
C LYS A 200 -1.07 10.26 -28.17
N TYR A 201 -1.72 10.49 -29.28
CA TYR A 201 -1.87 11.84 -29.84
C TYR A 201 -2.78 12.70 -28.94
N ASN A 202 -2.38 13.94 -28.68
CA ASN A 202 -3.14 14.90 -27.87
C ASN A 202 -3.51 16.14 -28.72
N LEU A 203 -4.44 15.92 -29.69
CA LEU A 203 -4.87 16.94 -30.68
C LEU A 203 -5.38 18.23 -30.02
N PHE A 204 -6.11 18.10 -28.93
CA PHE A 204 -6.76 19.24 -28.27
C PHE A 204 -6.02 19.72 -27.01
N ARG A 205 -4.76 19.33 -26.83
CA ARG A 205 -3.96 19.65 -25.62
C ARG A 205 -4.71 19.36 -24.31
N ASN A 206 -5.43 18.22 -24.27
CA ASN A 206 -6.20 17.82 -23.10
C ASN A 206 -5.25 17.63 -21.90
N PRO A 207 -5.41 18.39 -20.78
CA PRO A 207 -4.53 18.33 -19.63
C PRO A 207 -4.49 16.93 -18.98
N ALA A 208 -5.62 16.21 -18.96
CA ALA A 208 -5.68 14.85 -18.38
C ALA A 208 -4.81 13.85 -19.17
N ARG A 209 -4.74 14.00 -20.52
CA ARG A 209 -3.85 13.17 -21.34
C ARG A 209 -2.39 13.53 -21.18
N GLU A 210 -2.08 14.82 -21.01
CA GLU A 210 -0.73 15.25 -20.74
C GLU A 210 -0.24 14.72 -19.38
N SER A 211 -1.10 14.81 -18.37
CA SER A 211 -0.88 14.22 -17.05
C SER A 211 -0.59 12.70 -17.12
N GLN A 212 -1.35 11.97 -17.94
CA GLN A 212 -1.08 10.52 -18.15
C GLN A 212 0.25 10.28 -18.87
N ARG A 213 0.60 11.09 -19.87
CA ARG A 213 1.87 10.98 -20.59
C ARG A 213 3.05 11.17 -19.67
N LEU A 214 3.03 12.21 -18.85
CA LEU A 214 4.08 12.49 -17.87
C LEU A 214 4.19 11.37 -16.84
N ALA A 215 3.08 10.92 -16.28
CA ALA A 215 3.05 9.82 -15.33
C ALA A 215 3.55 8.49 -15.93
N ALA A 216 3.24 8.21 -17.21
CA ALA A 216 3.75 7.02 -17.91
C ALA A 216 5.29 7.09 -18.14
N ALA A 217 5.82 8.28 -18.43
CA ALA A 217 7.26 8.47 -18.54
C ALA A 217 7.96 8.25 -17.19
N GLU A 218 7.42 8.84 -16.10
CA GLU A 218 7.91 8.60 -14.75
C GLU A 218 7.91 7.09 -14.39
N ALA A 219 6.83 6.40 -14.73
CA ALA A 219 6.70 4.96 -14.50
C ALA A 219 7.76 4.14 -15.26
N LEU A 220 8.09 4.52 -16.50
CA LEU A 220 9.18 3.88 -17.26
C LEU A 220 10.56 4.14 -16.65
N ALA A 221 10.79 5.28 -16.00
CA ALA A 221 12.06 5.52 -15.29
C ALA A 221 12.27 4.53 -14.13
N HIS A 222 11.20 4.11 -13.46
CA HIS A 222 11.25 3.12 -12.38
C HIS A 222 11.26 1.66 -12.85
N ASN A 223 11.05 1.40 -14.15
CA ASN A 223 11.07 0.05 -14.71
C ASN A 223 12.50 -0.44 -14.89
N GLN A 224 12.89 -1.52 -14.21
CA GLN A 224 14.27 -2.03 -14.24
C GLN A 224 14.59 -2.91 -15.48
N SER A 225 13.61 -3.18 -16.35
CA SER A 225 13.83 -4.07 -17.50
C SER A 225 14.63 -3.41 -18.63
N GLU A 226 15.42 -4.20 -19.35
CA GLU A 226 16.11 -3.73 -20.58
C GLU A 226 15.12 -3.25 -21.66
N LYS A 227 13.93 -3.84 -21.69
CA LYS A 227 12.89 -3.46 -22.65
C LYS A 227 12.43 -2.01 -22.42
N ALA A 228 12.35 -1.56 -21.17
CA ALA A 228 12.03 -0.17 -20.85
C ALA A 228 13.14 0.78 -21.33
N GLU A 229 14.40 0.43 -21.16
CA GLU A 229 15.52 1.23 -21.64
C GLU A 229 15.52 1.34 -23.17
N LYS A 230 15.37 0.22 -23.87
CA LYS A 230 15.27 0.19 -25.33
C LYS A 230 14.09 1.03 -25.84
N ALA A 231 12.95 0.98 -25.14
CA ALA A 231 11.78 1.78 -25.47
C ALA A 231 12.04 3.29 -25.28
N LEU A 232 12.70 3.70 -24.19
CA LEU A 232 13.06 5.10 -23.96
C LEU A 232 14.08 5.61 -24.98
N LEU A 233 15.08 4.82 -25.36
CA LEU A 233 16.01 5.15 -26.44
C LEU A 233 15.29 5.35 -27.78
N ALA A 234 14.36 4.46 -28.14
CA ALA A 234 13.55 4.59 -29.34
C ALA A 234 12.67 5.84 -29.33
N LEU A 235 12.06 6.18 -28.18
CA LEU A 235 11.28 7.42 -27.99
C LEU A 235 12.19 8.66 -28.08
N GLY A 236 13.44 8.59 -27.62
CA GLY A 236 14.45 9.64 -27.73
C GLY A 236 14.85 9.97 -29.19
N SER A 237 14.60 9.06 -30.12
CA SER A 237 14.79 9.26 -31.56
C SER A 237 13.53 9.76 -32.27
N SER A 238 12.46 10.08 -31.55
CA SER A 238 11.18 10.53 -32.14
C SER A 238 11.33 11.87 -32.88
N TRP A 239 10.67 12.00 -34.03
CA TRP A 239 10.55 13.28 -34.75
C TRP A 239 9.75 14.34 -33.95
N ARG A 240 8.86 13.89 -33.04
CA ARG A 240 8.09 14.79 -32.17
C ARG A 240 8.96 15.30 -31.02
N MET A 241 9.32 16.59 -31.06
CA MET A 241 10.24 17.22 -30.13
C MET A 241 9.85 17.04 -28.66
N ASN A 242 8.55 17.18 -28.35
CA ASN A 242 8.02 17.01 -26.99
C ASN A 242 8.19 15.58 -26.46
N ILE A 243 8.10 14.56 -27.32
CA ILE A 243 8.32 13.16 -26.93
C ILE A 243 9.82 12.90 -26.76
N ARG A 244 10.63 13.41 -27.69
CA ARG A 244 12.09 13.25 -27.64
C ARG A 244 12.67 13.86 -26.35
N SER A 245 12.31 15.11 -26.02
CA SER A 245 12.81 15.77 -24.80
C SER A 245 12.33 15.05 -23.52
N LEU A 246 11.07 14.60 -23.50
CA LEU A 246 10.53 13.82 -22.37
C LEU A 246 11.27 12.50 -22.20
N ALA A 247 11.48 11.75 -23.28
CA ALA A 247 12.19 10.48 -23.22
C ALA A 247 13.64 10.62 -22.78
N THR A 248 14.35 11.65 -23.25
CA THR A 248 15.73 11.94 -22.84
C THR A 248 15.82 12.27 -21.35
N ALA A 249 14.93 13.12 -20.84
CA ALA A 249 14.86 13.44 -19.40
C ALA A 249 14.53 12.18 -18.57
N THR A 250 13.59 11.37 -19.04
CA THR A 250 13.21 10.10 -18.39
C THR A 250 14.36 9.10 -18.38
N LEU A 251 15.12 9.00 -19.46
CA LEU A 251 16.28 8.10 -19.55
C LEU A 251 17.38 8.51 -18.57
N HIS A 252 17.64 9.82 -18.46
CA HIS A 252 18.59 10.34 -17.47
C HIS A 252 18.16 9.98 -16.05
N LYS A 253 16.89 10.26 -15.70
CA LYS A 253 16.33 9.89 -14.40
C LYS A 253 16.44 8.39 -14.13
N ARG A 254 16.15 7.53 -15.13
CA ARG A 254 16.27 6.08 -15.01
C ARG A 254 17.72 5.67 -14.69
N ARG A 255 18.71 6.24 -15.37
CA ARG A 255 20.12 5.93 -15.14
C ARG A 255 20.53 6.25 -13.70
N THR A 256 20.10 7.38 -13.16
CA THR A 256 20.29 7.73 -11.75
C THR A 256 19.64 6.73 -10.80
N LEU A 257 18.39 6.32 -11.08
CA LEU A 257 17.64 5.41 -10.21
C LEU A 257 18.14 3.96 -10.23
N VAL A 258 18.62 3.49 -11.40
CA VAL A 258 18.99 2.07 -11.60
C VAL A 258 20.47 1.83 -11.35
N TYR A 259 21.34 2.78 -11.75
CA TYR A 259 22.81 2.61 -11.75
C TYR A 259 23.55 3.47 -10.70
N GLY A 260 22.83 4.37 -9.99
CA GLY A 260 23.44 5.34 -9.09
C GLY A 260 24.06 6.54 -9.81
N GLU A 261 24.39 7.60 -9.07
CA GLU A 261 24.90 8.87 -9.65
C GLU A 261 26.29 8.77 -10.30
N ASP A 262 27.07 7.74 -10.02
CA ASP A 262 28.49 7.65 -10.40
C ASP A 262 28.76 7.43 -11.91
N ASN A 263 27.72 7.17 -12.72
CA ASN A 263 27.91 6.93 -14.16
C ASN A 263 27.32 8.02 -15.08
N ALA A 264 26.86 9.14 -14.55
CA ALA A 264 26.21 10.18 -15.37
C ALA A 264 27.21 11.05 -16.18
N ASP A 265 28.50 11.07 -15.81
CA ASP A 265 29.52 11.98 -16.40
C ASP A 265 30.51 11.34 -17.39
N ASN A 266 30.41 10.03 -17.67
CA ASN A 266 31.38 9.35 -18.54
C ASN A 266 31.03 9.30 -20.05
N ASP A 267 29.93 9.91 -20.48
CA ASP A 267 29.50 9.98 -21.89
C ASP A 267 29.50 11.43 -22.42
N ARG A 268 30.57 12.18 -22.15
CA ARG A 268 30.87 13.44 -22.86
C ARG A 268 31.99 13.27 -23.86
#